data_94f6b0ba9d320d491eb446d120013966
#
_entry.id   94f6b0ba9d320d491eb446d120013966
#
_cell.length_a   1.000
_cell.length_b   1.000
_cell.length_c   1.000
_cell.angle_alpha   90.00
_cell.angle_beta   90.00
_cell.angle_gamma   90.00
#
_symmetry.space_group_name_H-M   'P 1'
#
loop_
_entity.id
_entity.type
_entity.pdbx_description
1 polymer ?
#
loop_
_entity_poly.entity_id
_entity_poly.type
_entity_poly.pdbx_seq_one_letter_code
_entity_poly.pdbx_strand_id
1 'polypeptide(L)'
;PATLGERIAIYKEERQANGLGFDPMQVTVARQLYIAKDKADKEAALVRQAEYTKRTINVSRDPSAKSGSHVLAYADRAGATEENALYGTPDEIVGMIEALRDAGVAYVLLTIAGGADQLRRFAREVMPAFTHEATARAAE
;
A
#
# COMPACT_ATOMS: atom_id res chain seq x y z
N PRO A 1 -0.75 -7.35 15.99
CA PRO A 1 -0.24 -6.02 15.64
C PRO A 1 -1.42 -5.11 15.35
N ALA A 2 -1.29 -3.81 15.70
CA ALA A 2 -2.33 -2.82 15.46
C ALA A 2 -2.61 -2.69 13.96
N THR A 3 -3.88 -2.53 13.61
CA THR A 3 -4.32 -2.24 12.23
C THR A 3 -3.78 -0.91 11.75
N LEU A 4 -3.85 -0.65 10.45
CA LEU A 4 -3.41 0.63 9.90
C LEU A 4 -4.19 1.80 10.49
N GLY A 5 -5.53 1.66 10.63
CA GLY A 5 -6.39 2.69 11.23
C GLY A 5 -6.03 2.99 12.69
N GLU A 6 -5.78 1.95 13.50
CA GLU A 6 -5.33 2.13 14.89
C GLU A 6 -3.99 2.87 14.98
N ARG A 7 -3.05 2.58 14.10
CA ARG A 7 -1.75 3.29 14.04
C ARG A 7 -1.93 4.77 13.67
N ILE A 8 -2.83 5.07 12.74
CA ILE A 8 -3.13 6.45 12.35
C ILE A 8 -3.79 7.18 13.52
N ALA A 9 -4.69 6.53 14.26
CA ALA A 9 -5.33 7.11 15.44
C ALA A 9 -4.30 7.44 16.53
N ILE A 10 -3.41 6.50 16.87
CA ILE A 10 -2.32 6.72 17.82
C ILE A 10 -1.44 7.90 17.38
N TYR A 11 -1.04 7.94 16.11
CA TYR A 11 -0.23 9.04 15.59
C TYR A 11 -0.93 10.40 15.73
N LYS A 12 -2.23 10.44 15.44
CA LYS A 12 -3.05 11.64 15.59
C LYS A 12 -3.11 12.11 17.05
N GLU A 13 -3.36 11.18 17.97
CA GLU A 13 -3.43 11.45 19.42
C GLU A 13 -2.09 11.98 19.94
N GLU A 14 -0.97 11.35 19.59
CA GLU A 14 0.36 11.80 19.99
C GLU A 14 0.71 13.19 19.45
N ARG A 15 0.34 13.49 18.21
CA ARG A 15 0.54 14.84 17.67
C ARG A 15 -0.26 15.89 18.46
N GLN A 16 -1.52 15.60 18.75
CA GLN A 16 -2.40 16.50 19.52
C GLN A 16 -1.90 16.71 20.94
N ALA A 17 -1.44 15.65 21.62
CA ALA A 17 -0.87 15.71 22.97
C ALA A 17 0.39 16.59 23.02
N ASN A 18 1.15 16.68 21.94
CA ASN A 18 2.32 17.54 21.80
C ASN A 18 2.01 18.94 21.22
N GLY A 19 0.74 19.34 21.14
CA GLY A 19 0.34 20.65 20.61
C GLY A 19 0.52 20.82 19.10
N LEU A 20 0.68 19.72 18.36
CA LEU A 20 0.86 19.71 16.91
C LEU A 20 -0.46 19.43 16.20
N GLY A 21 -0.75 20.15 15.13
CA GLY A 21 -1.88 19.86 14.26
C GLY A 21 -1.73 18.51 13.57
N PHE A 22 -2.85 17.87 13.24
CA PHE A 22 -2.89 16.67 12.42
C PHE A 22 -3.43 17.00 11.02
N ASP A 23 -2.62 16.72 10.01
CA ASP A 23 -3.03 16.79 8.61
C ASP A 23 -2.99 15.37 8.02
N PRO A 24 -4.11 14.82 7.54
CA PRO A 24 -4.16 13.49 6.92
C PRO A 24 -3.15 13.32 5.76
N MET A 25 -2.81 14.39 5.04
CA MET A 25 -1.81 14.36 3.95
C MET A 25 -0.39 14.06 4.45
N GLN A 26 -0.14 14.15 5.76
CA GLN A 26 1.12 13.73 6.36
C GLN A 26 1.22 12.19 6.55
N VAL A 27 0.09 11.49 6.38
CA VAL A 27 0.06 10.02 6.44
C VAL A 27 0.22 9.45 5.06
N THR A 28 1.44 9.02 4.74
CA THR A 28 1.75 8.36 3.47
C THR A 28 1.88 6.86 3.68
N VAL A 29 1.21 6.09 2.84
CA VAL A 29 1.29 4.63 2.83
C VAL A 29 1.85 4.18 1.49
N ALA A 30 2.98 3.45 1.51
CA ALA A 30 3.53 2.85 0.30
C ALA A 30 2.84 1.52 0.00
N ARG A 31 2.43 1.32 -1.25
CA ARG A 31 1.81 0.08 -1.73
C ARG A 31 2.38 -0.31 -3.08
N GLN A 32 2.50 -1.60 -3.30
CA GLN A 32 2.82 -2.13 -4.61
C GLN A 32 1.54 -2.38 -5.39
N LEU A 33 1.53 -1.98 -6.66
CA LEU A 33 0.39 -2.09 -7.56
C LEU A 33 0.65 -3.07 -8.68
N TYR A 34 -0.28 -3.98 -8.90
CA TYR A 34 -0.35 -4.83 -10.09
C TYR A 34 -1.80 -5.10 -10.48
N ILE A 35 -2.20 -4.68 -11.67
CA ILE A 35 -3.54 -4.92 -12.19
C ILE A 35 -3.53 -6.28 -12.89
N ALA A 36 -4.11 -7.27 -12.23
CA ALA A 36 -4.21 -8.62 -12.75
C ALA A 36 -5.30 -8.74 -13.84
N LYS A 37 -5.12 -9.71 -14.72
CA LYS A 37 -6.13 -10.05 -15.73
C LYS A 37 -7.23 -10.92 -15.13
N ASP A 38 -6.83 -11.81 -14.25
CA ASP A 38 -7.69 -12.78 -13.58
C ASP A 38 -7.04 -13.24 -12.26
N LYS A 39 -7.72 -14.16 -11.57
CA LYS A 39 -7.25 -14.71 -10.30
C LYS A 39 -5.91 -15.43 -10.40
N ALA A 40 -5.69 -16.20 -11.47
CA ALA A 40 -4.45 -16.95 -11.66
C ALA A 40 -3.26 -16.01 -11.89
N ASP A 41 -3.45 -14.93 -12.66
CA ASP A 41 -2.44 -13.89 -12.85
C ASP A 41 -2.13 -13.13 -11.55
N LYS A 42 -3.15 -12.84 -10.73
CA LYS A 42 -2.97 -12.27 -9.38
C LYS A 42 -2.11 -13.15 -8.49
N GLU A 43 -2.44 -14.45 -8.40
CA GLU A 43 -1.69 -15.42 -7.60
C GLU A 43 -0.23 -15.53 -8.06
N ALA A 44 -0.01 -15.63 -9.36
CA ALA A 44 1.34 -15.65 -9.93
C ALA A 44 2.14 -14.38 -9.66
N ALA A 45 1.47 -13.21 -9.69
CA ALA A 45 2.10 -11.93 -9.37
C ALA A 45 2.48 -11.82 -7.89
N LEU A 46 1.63 -12.30 -6.97
CA LEU A 46 1.93 -12.34 -5.54
C LEU A 46 3.11 -13.26 -5.23
N VAL A 47 3.21 -14.43 -5.87
CA VAL A 47 4.35 -15.33 -5.73
C VAL A 47 5.64 -14.65 -6.19
N ARG A 48 5.65 -14.04 -7.38
CA ARG A 48 6.81 -13.28 -7.89
C ARG A 48 7.24 -12.17 -6.92
N GLN A 49 6.27 -11.48 -6.35
CA GLN A 49 6.54 -10.40 -5.40
C GLN A 49 7.14 -10.93 -4.09
N ALA A 50 6.62 -12.03 -3.55
CA ALA A 50 7.15 -12.67 -2.36
C ALA A 50 8.60 -13.13 -2.58
N GLU A 51 8.91 -13.69 -3.73
CA GLU A 51 10.27 -14.09 -4.10
C GLU A 51 11.22 -12.88 -4.22
N TYR A 52 10.75 -11.80 -4.85
CA TYR A 52 11.52 -10.55 -4.94
C TYR A 52 11.82 -9.98 -3.55
N THR A 53 10.82 -9.92 -2.69
CA THR A 53 10.97 -9.46 -1.29
C THR A 53 11.99 -10.31 -0.53
N LYS A 54 11.90 -11.65 -0.64
CA LYS A 54 12.88 -12.56 -0.05
C LYS A 54 14.31 -12.30 -0.52
N ARG A 55 14.51 -12.09 -1.83
CA ARG A 55 15.84 -11.79 -2.38
C ARG A 55 16.36 -10.46 -1.83
N THR A 56 15.54 -9.43 -1.80
CA THR A 56 15.90 -8.11 -1.28
C THR A 56 16.28 -8.18 0.20
N ILE A 57 15.49 -8.89 1.01
CA ILE A 57 15.79 -9.12 2.43
C ILE A 57 17.14 -9.83 2.60
N ASN A 58 17.38 -10.88 1.82
CA ASN A 58 18.62 -11.66 1.92
C ASN A 58 19.87 -10.85 1.52
N VAL A 59 19.76 -10.00 0.50
CA VAL A 59 20.85 -9.08 0.10
C VAL A 59 21.11 -8.02 1.16
N SER A 60 20.06 -7.54 1.84
CA SER A 60 20.14 -6.50 2.86
C SER A 60 20.54 -7.03 4.24
N ARG A 61 20.61 -8.34 4.45
CA ARG A 61 21.08 -8.96 5.68
C ARG A 61 22.60 -8.82 5.78
N ASP A 62 23.04 -8.01 6.73
CA ASP A 62 24.44 -8.04 7.16
C ASP A 62 24.69 -9.32 7.97
N PRO A 63 25.55 -10.23 7.51
CA PRO A 63 25.86 -11.47 8.26
C PRO A 63 26.46 -11.21 9.65
N SER A 64 27.02 -10.01 9.88
CA SER A 64 27.61 -9.60 11.15
C SER A 64 26.63 -8.89 12.08
N ALA A 65 25.45 -8.50 11.60
CA ALA A 65 24.46 -7.77 12.40
C ALA A 65 23.80 -8.71 13.43
N LYS A 66 23.96 -8.42 14.70
CA LYS A 66 23.34 -9.17 15.82
C LYS A 66 21.83 -8.96 15.95
N SER A 67 21.26 -7.97 15.24
CA SER A 67 19.82 -7.74 15.19
C SER A 67 19.39 -7.49 13.74
N GLY A 68 18.37 -8.21 13.26
CA GLY A 68 17.74 -7.91 11.98
C GLY A 68 17.08 -6.53 12.00
N SER A 69 17.07 -5.83 10.87
CA SER A 69 16.30 -4.60 10.72
C SER A 69 14.83 -4.86 11.07
N HIS A 70 14.24 -4.07 11.95
CA HIS A 70 12.81 -4.17 12.29
C HIS A 70 11.91 -4.04 11.06
N VAL A 71 12.32 -3.26 10.06
CA VAL A 71 11.61 -3.11 8.79
C VAL A 71 11.61 -4.40 7.98
N LEU A 72 12.73 -5.12 7.97
CA LEU A 72 12.85 -6.41 7.27
C LEU A 72 12.12 -7.54 8.00
N ALA A 73 12.16 -7.56 9.33
CA ALA A 73 11.41 -8.53 10.12
C ALA A 73 9.89 -8.41 9.91
N TYR A 74 9.38 -7.21 9.66
CA TYR A 74 7.98 -7.00 9.35
C TYR A 74 7.57 -7.58 7.97
N ALA A 75 8.47 -7.54 7.00
CA ALA A 75 8.23 -8.08 5.66
C ALA A 75 8.35 -9.61 5.57
N ASP A 76 8.97 -10.26 6.57
CA ASP A 76 9.24 -11.72 6.58
C ASP A 76 8.11 -12.55 7.26
N ARG A 77 6.99 -11.92 7.60
CA ARG A 77 5.84 -12.65 8.15
C ARG A 77 4.88 -13.14 7.07
N ALA A 78 4.16 -14.22 7.35
CA ALA A 78 3.12 -14.71 6.46
C ALA A 78 2.04 -13.63 6.21
N GLY A 79 1.63 -13.48 4.97
CA GLY A 79 0.62 -12.49 4.56
C GLY A 79 1.12 -11.06 4.40
N ALA A 80 2.41 -10.76 4.71
CA ALA A 80 2.93 -9.41 4.60
C ALA A 80 2.93 -8.89 3.15
N THR A 81 3.14 -9.77 2.19
CA THR A 81 3.11 -9.42 0.77
C THR A 81 1.71 -9.00 0.35
N GLU A 82 0.70 -9.77 0.71
CA GLU A 82 -0.71 -9.53 0.40
C GLU A 82 -1.22 -8.26 1.08
N GLU A 83 -0.87 -8.03 2.34
CA GLU A 83 -1.28 -6.84 3.10
C GLU A 83 -0.69 -5.53 2.52
N ASN A 84 0.47 -5.61 1.89
CA ASN A 84 1.15 -4.45 1.31
C ASN A 84 0.97 -4.33 -0.21
N ALA A 85 0.23 -5.24 -0.83
CA ALA A 85 0.00 -5.28 -2.26
C ALA A 85 -1.41 -4.80 -2.61
N LEU A 86 -1.50 -3.92 -3.61
CA LEU A 86 -2.73 -3.62 -4.34
C LEU A 86 -2.71 -4.47 -5.62
N TYR A 87 -2.87 -5.78 -5.45
CA TYR A 87 -2.84 -6.75 -6.53
C TYR A 87 -4.22 -7.33 -6.74
N GLY A 88 -4.77 -7.16 -7.92
CA GLY A 88 -6.10 -7.64 -8.26
C GLY A 88 -6.63 -7.15 -9.58
N THR A 89 -7.87 -7.47 -9.87
CA THR A 89 -8.63 -6.84 -10.94
C THR A 89 -8.84 -5.35 -10.66
N PRO A 90 -9.21 -4.52 -11.65
CA PRO A 90 -9.50 -3.11 -11.41
C PRO A 90 -10.48 -2.87 -10.25
N ASP A 91 -11.60 -3.62 -10.21
CA ASP A 91 -12.61 -3.48 -9.16
C ASP A 91 -12.09 -3.86 -7.77
N GLU A 92 -11.29 -4.93 -7.67
CA GLU A 92 -10.64 -5.32 -6.41
C GLU A 92 -9.69 -4.21 -5.92
N ILE A 93 -8.93 -3.58 -6.84
CA ILE A 93 -8.00 -2.50 -6.49
C ILE A 93 -8.76 -1.26 -6.04
N VAL A 94 -9.86 -0.91 -6.68
CA VAL A 94 -10.75 0.18 -6.24
C VAL A 94 -11.18 -0.07 -4.79
N GLY A 95 -11.74 -1.25 -4.48
CA GLY A 95 -12.16 -1.59 -3.13
C GLY A 95 -11.02 -1.55 -2.10
N MET A 96 -9.80 -1.97 -2.46
CA MET A 96 -8.63 -1.88 -1.59
C MET A 96 -8.22 -0.41 -1.31
N ILE A 97 -8.29 0.47 -2.31
CA ILE A 97 -7.98 1.90 -2.14
C ILE A 97 -9.06 2.58 -1.28
N GLU A 98 -10.33 2.23 -1.48
CA GLU A 98 -11.42 2.71 -0.62
C GLU A 98 -11.22 2.29 0.84
N ALA A 99 -10.84 1.04 1.09
CA ALA A 99 -10.53 0.57 2.43
C ALA A 99 -9.35 1.32 3.08
N LEU A 100 -8.33 1.72 2.30
CA LEU A 100 -7.26 2.58 2.78
C LEU A 100 -7.77 3.99 3.13
N ARG A 101 -8.64 4.56 2.30
CA ARG A 101 -9.29 5.86 2.55
C ARG A 101 -10.11 5.83 3.84
N ASP A 102 -10.91 4.78 4.02
CA ASP A 102 -11.76 4.59 5.20
C ASP A 102 -10.93 4.39 6.48
N ALA A 103 -9.73 3.83 6.37
CA ALA A 103 -8.76 3.75 7.45
C ALA A 103 -8.05 5.09 7.76
N GLY A 104 -8.35 6.17 7.02
CA GLY A 104 -7.79 7.52 7.24
C GLY A 104 -6.54 7.83 6.43
N VAL A 105 -6.22 7.05 5.41
CA VAL A 105 -5.09 7.31 4.50
C VAL A 105 -5.51 8.34 3.46
N ALA A 106 -4.84 9.48 3.41
CA ALA A 106 -5.07 10.51 2.39
C ALA A 106 -4.06 10.45 1.22
N TYR A 107 -2.91 9.82 1.42
CA TYR A 107 -1.87 9.75 0.39
C TYR A 107 -1.30 8.33 0.26
N VAL A 108 -1.38 7.77 -0.95
CA VAL A 108 -0.82 6.45 -1.27
C VAL A 108 0.30 6.62 -2.29
N LEU A 109 1.50 6.19 -1.91
CA LEU A 109 2.64 6.10 -2.82
C LEU A 109 2.62 4.74 -3.51
N LEU A 110 2.47 4.72 -4.83
CA LEU A 110 2.41 3.50 -5.61
C LEU A 110 3.76 3.12 -6.22
N THR A 111 4.22 1.91 -5.94
CA THR A 111 5.29 1.26 -6.68
C THR A 111 4.67 0.28 -7.67
N ILE A 112 4.87 0.51 -8.96
CA ILE A 112 4.17 -0.24 -10.00
C ILE A 112 5.01 -1.40 -10.50
N ALA A 113 4.52 -2.62 -10.31
CA ALA A 113 5.10 -3.82 -10.90
C ALA A 113 4.60 -3.97 -12.34
N GLY A 114 5.51 -4.27 -13.30
CA GLY A 114 5.14 -4.46 -14.71
C GLY A 114 5.26 -3.22 -15.61
N GLY A 115 5.86 -2.13 -15.10
CA GLY A 115 6.26 -0.98 -15.93
C GLY A 115 5.13 -0.07 -16.38
N ALA A 116 5.39 0.70 -17.44
CA ALA A 116 4.51 1.77 -17.92
C ALA A 116 3.12 1.30 -18.37
N ASP A 117 2.97 0.06 -18.83
CA ASP A 117 1.68 -0.46 -19.25
C ASP A 117 0.72 -0.65 -18.07
N GLN A 118 1.23 -1.05 -16.91
CA GLN A 118 0.45 -1.12 -15.68
C GLN A 118 0.03 0.27 -15.21
N LEU A 119 0.89 1.28 -15.36
CA LEU A 119 0.53 2.68 -15.06
C LEU A 119 -0.60 3.18 -15.97
N ARG A 120 -0.52 2.89 -17.27
CA ARG A 120 -1.59 3.25 -18.21
C ARG A 120 -2.90 2.53 -17.89
N ARG A 121 -2.82 1.25 -17.50
CA ARG A 121 -4.01 0.50 -17.06
C ARG A 121 -4.60 1.11 -15.80
N PHE A 122 -3.79 1.45 -14.81
CA PHE A 122 -4.25 2.12 -13.60
C PHE A 122 -4.99 3.42 -13.90
N ALA A 123 -4.40 4.26 -14.75
CA ALA A 123 -5.01 5.53 -15.15
C ALA A 123 -6.36 5.36 -15.88
N ARG A 124 -6.49 4.31 -16.68
CA ARG A 124 -7.70 4.06 -17.48
C ARG A 124 -8.77 3.25 -16.75
N GLU A 125 -8.36 2.27 -15.92
CA GLU A 125 -9.25 1.24 -15.39
C GLU A 125 -9.57 1.44 -13.89
N VAL A 126 -8.75 2.20 -13.15
CA VAL A 126 -8.91 2.40 -11.70
C VAL A 126 -9.16 3.87 -11.33
N MET A 127 -8.34 4.80 -11.84
CA MET A 127 -8.45 6.22 -11.48
C MET A 127 -9.83 6.85 -11.73
N PRO A 128 -10.59 6.49 -12.77
CA PRO A 128 -11.92 7.09 -12.99
C PRO A 128 -12.89 6.91 -11.83
N ALA A 129 -12.76 5.83 -11.05
CA ALA A 129 -13.59 5.61 -9.87
C ALA A 129 -13.41 6.71 -8.80
N PHE A 130 -12.25 7.35 -8.75
CA PHE A 130 -11.92 8.37 -7.74
C PHE A 130 -12.00 9.81 -8.26
N THR A 131 -11.84 10.02 -9.58
CA THR A 131 -11.84 11.36 -10.17
C THR A 131 -13.25 11.97 -10.25
N HIS A 132 -14.28 11.15 -10.45
CA HIS A 132 -15.67 11.61 -10.46
C HIS A 132 -16.15 12.08 -9.09
N GLU A 133 -15.76 11.40 -8.01
CA GLU A 133 -16.06 11.82 -6.64
C GLU A 133 -15.34 13.12 -6.25
N ALA A 134 -14.09 13.31 -6.69
CA ALA A 134 -13.34 14.53 -6.44
C ALA A 134 -14.00 15.75 -7.09
N THR A 135 -14.55 15.59 -8.31
CA THR A 135 -15.25 16.65 -9.03
C THR A 135 -16.58 17.00 -8.35
N ALA A 136 -17.31 16.00 -7.83
CA ALA A 136 -18.56 16.23 -7.11
C ALA A 136 -18.34 16.98 -5.77
N ARG A 137 -17.30 16.62 -5.00
CA ARG A 137 -16.93 17.29 -3.75
C ARG A 137 -16.40 18.72 -3.91
N ALA A 138 -15.79 19.03 -5.04
CA ALA A 138 -15.32 20.40 -5.32
C ALA A 138 -16.44 21.34 -5.80
N ALA A 139 -17.63 20.81 -6.07
CA ALA A 139 -18.82 21.55 -6.52
C ALA A 139 -19.83 21.82 -5.39
N GLU A 140 -19.60 21.32 -4.17
CA GLU A 140 -20.33 21.60 -2.92
C GLU A 140 -19.61 22.67 -2.08
#